data_e72e2b2b6b543dd5f68c35624447ff89
#
_entry.id   e72e2b2b6b543dd5f68c35624447ff89
#
_cell.length_a   1.000
_cell.length_b   1.000
_cell.length_c   1.000
_cell.angle_alpha   90.00
_cell.angle_beta   90.00
_cell.angle_gamma   90.00
#
_symmetry.space_group_name_H-M   'P 1'
#
loop_
_entity.id
_entity.type
_entity.pdbx_description
1 polymer ?
#
loop_
_entity_poly.entity_id
_entity_poly.type
_entity_poly.pdbx_seq_one_letter_code
_entity_poly.pdbx_strand_id
1 'polypeptide(L)'
;MSEIKLNTIEEALEDFRRGEFLIVVDDEDRENEGDFIIAAEKVTPEKVNFMMRYGRGVLCAPITEDRAHELELEMQVPNNTSVHETPFTVTVDRLGNGCTTGVSMYDRAQTILALADPNITPGDLARPGHVCPLRARNKGVLRRAGHTEAAVDLARLAGLQPVAALIEIINEDGTMARLPQLWEIAQRFGLKIITIKDLIAYRLRTESIVERGEEVAMPTQWGDFRLIPFKQKSNGLEHIALIKGDIADGQPVLVRVHSSCATGDIFGSMRCECGEQLHKAMELIEKEGRGIVVYLNQEGRGIGLMEKIRAYKLQEEGLDTVDANLHLGHQADERDYGVGAQILQQLGIQQMRLLSNNPIKRVGLEGYGLKVIETLPLEIQPNEHNAFYMQTKKDRMGHVLPHLK
;
A
#
# COMPACT_ATOMS: atom_id res chain seq x y z
N MET A 1 14.62 2.57 -31.08
CA MET A 1 13.69 3.17 -30.11
C MET A 1 14.54 3.95 -29.12
N SER A 2 14.27 5.24 -28.91
CA SER A 2 14.95 6.00 -27.86
C SER A 2 14.64 5.37 -26.51
N GLU A 3 15.65 5.23 -25.66
CA GLU A 3 15.52 4.69 -24.32
C GLU A 3 14.51 5.54 -23.54
N ILE A 4 13.46 4.91 -22.99
CA ILE A 4 12.44 5.59 -22.17
C ILE A 4 13.11 5.97 -20.85
N LYS A 5 13.24 7.29 -20.62
CA LYS A 5 13.82 7.82 -19.40
C LYS A 5 12.74 8.49 -18.55
N LEU A 6 12.38 7.86 -17.44
CA LEU A 6 11.45 8.41 -16.46
C LEU A 6 12.07 9.59 -15.70
N ASN A 7 11.22 10.49 -15.23
CA ASN A 7 11.63 11.65 -14.44
C ASN A 7 11.81 11.27 -12.95
N THR A 8 12.59 12.07 -12.22
CA THR A 8 12.70 11.92 -10.77
C THR A 8 11.46 12.46 -10.07
N ILE A 9 11.21 11.99 -8.84
CA ILE A 9 10.07 12.50 -8.06
C ILE A 9 10.28 13.97 -7.68
N GLU A 10 11.52 14.39 -7.42
CA GLU A 10 11.86 15.78 -7.14
C GLU A 10 11.48 16.71 -8.30
N GLU A 11 11.85 16.36 -9.54
CA GLU A 11 11.47 17.10 -10.76
C GLU A 11 9.94 17.16 -10.94
N ALA A 12 9.27 16.02 -10.71
CA ALA A 12 7.82 15.95 -10.82
C ALA A 12 7.12 16.83 -9.78
N LEU A 13 7.59 16.85 -8.52
CA LEU A 13 7.03 17.68 -7.47
C LEU A 13 7.18 19.19 -7.74
N GLU A 14 8.24 19.61 -8.43
CA GLU A 14 8.40 21.00 -8.86
C GLU A 14 7.33 21.40 -9.89
N ASP A 15 7.09 20.56 -10.90
CA ASP A 15 6.06 20.78 -11.91
C ASP A 15 4.67 20.75 -11.28
N PHE A 16 4.41 19.78 -10.42
CA PHE A 16 3.12 19.64 -9.73
C PHE A 16 2.78 20.86 -8.87
N ARG A 17 3.78 21.44 -8.18
CA ARG A 17 3.66 22.67 -7.40
C ARG A 17 3.26 23.87 -8.26
N ARG A 18 3.78 23.94 -9.50
CA ARG A 18 3.42 24.96 -10.48
C ARG A 18 2.05 24.72 -11.11
N GLY A 19 1.45 23.56 -10.87
CA GLY A 19 0.16 23.16 -11.44
C GLY A 19 0.28 22.54 -12.82
N GLU A 20 1.43 22.01 -13.18
CA GLU A 20 1.57 21.20 -14.40
C GLU A 20 1.03 19.80 -14.17
N PHE A 21 0.61 19.15 -15.26
CA PHE A 21 0.21 17.75 -15.23
C PHE A 21 1.42 16.82 -15.06
N LEU A 22 1.20 15.72 -14.37
CA LEU A 22 2.09 14.57 -14.41
C LEU A 22 1.38 13.41 -15.10
N ILE A 23 2.15 12.55 -15.75
CA ILE A 23 1.71 11.20 -16.08
C ILE A 23 2.28 10.27 -15.01
N VAL A 24 1.41 9.58 -14.30
CA VAL A 24 1.79 8.62 -13.27
C VAL A 24 1.41 7.23 -13.75
N VAL A 25 2.38 6.30 -13.69
CA VAL A 25 2.23 4.91 -14.18
C VAL A 25 2.33 3.97 -13.01
N ASP A 26 1.45 2.99 -12.93
CA ASP A 26 1.51 1.92 -11.96
C ASP A 26 2.29 0.69 -12.47
N ASP A 27 2.35 -0.36 -11.66
CA ASP A 27 3.10 -1.57 -11.96
C ASP A 27 2.42 -2.39 -13.07
N GLU A 28 3.23 -3.05 -13.92
CA GLU A 28 2.76 -3.93 -14.99
C GLU A 28 1.92 -5.11 -14.46
N ASP A 29 2.21 -5.56 -13.23
CA ASP A 29 1.49 -6.65 -12.56
C ASP A 29 0.21 -6.19 -11.84
N ARG A 30 -0.13 -4.87 -11.88
CA ARG A 30 -1.33 -4.31 -11.26
C ARG A 30 -2.39 -3.95 -12.31
N GLU A 31 -2.53 -2.69 -12.70
CA GLU A 31 -3.43 -2.20 -13.76
C GLU A 31 -2.66 -2.00 -15.06
N ASN A 32 -1.37 -1.71 -14.94
CA ASN A 32 -0.47 -1.36 -16.04
C ASN A 32 -1.01 -0.18 -16.86
N GLU A 33 -1.46 0.86 -16.17
CA GLU A 33 -2.11 2.05 -16.74
C GLU A 33 -1.33 3.31 -16.40
N GLY A 34 -1.70 4.43 -17.02
CA GLY A 34 -1.18 5.73 -16.72
C GLY A 34 -2.28 6.77 -16.69
N ASP A 35 -2.21 7.63 -15.67
CA ASP A 35 -3.17 8.71 -15.44
C ASP A 35 -2.52 10.08 -15.62
N PHE A 36 -3.28 11.05 -16.18
CA PHE A 36 -2.98 12.46 -15.93
C PHE A 36 -3.39 12.82 -14.52
N ILE A 37 -2.45 13.38 -13.76
CA ILE A 37 -2.71 13.84 -12.39
C ILE A 37 -2.30 15.31 -12.25
N ILE A 38 -3.12 16.09 -11.53
CA ILE A 38 -2.85 17.50 -11.21
C ILE A 38 -3.40 17.82 -9.83
N ALA A 39 -2.73 18.73 -9.09
CA ALA A 39 -3.23 19.24 -7.82
C ALA A 39 -4.59 19.94 -7.99
N ALA A 40 -5.57 19.64 -7.15
CA ALA A 40 -6.90 20.22 -7.25
C ALA A 40 -6.92 21.75 -7.16
N GLU A 41 -6.07 22.35 -6.31
CA GLU A 41 -5.91 23.81 -6.18
C GLU A 41 -5.44 24.52 -7.46
N LYS A 42 -4.88 23.76 -8.41
CA LYS A 42 -4.30 24.29 -9.67
C LYS A 42 -5.17 24.00 -10.87
N VAL A 43 -6.34 23.42 -10.67
CA VAL A 43 -7.29 23.09 -11.73
C VAL A 43 -7.94 24.36 -12.29
N THR A 44 -8.09 24.40 -13.61
CA THR A 44 -8.87 25.42 -14.33
C THR A 44 -9.80 24.74 -15.32
N PRO A 45 -10.81 25.43 -15.86
CA PRO A 45 -11.69 24.87 -16.89
C PRO A 45 -10.93 24.33 -18.12
N GLU A 46 -9.85 25.01 -18.54
CA GLU A 46 -9.01 24.62 -19.67
C GLU A 46 -8.27 23.32 -19.36
N LYS A 47 -7.79 23.17 -18.11
CA LYS A 47 -7.10 21.97 -17.66
C LYS A 47 -8.05 20.77 -17.55
N VAL A 48 -9.27 20.97 -17.05
CA VAL A 48 -10.30 19.93 -17.09
C VAL A 48 -10.62 19.53 -18.51
N ASN A 49 -10.74 20.50 -19.42
CA ASN A 49 -10.97 20.22 -20.83
C ASN A 49 -9.78 19.45 -21.47
N PHE A 50 -8.55 19.75 -21.08
CA PHE A 50 -7.37 18.97 -21.48
C PHE A 50 -7.48 17.51 -21.03
N MET A 51 -7.76 17.29 -19.74
CA MET A 51 -7.94 15.94 -19.18
C MET A 51 -9.01 15.16 -19.94
N MET A 52 -10.20 15.73 -20.12
CA MET A 52 -11.31 15.10 -20.82
C MET A 52 -10.99 14.78 -22.28
N ARG A 53 -10.25 15.67 -22.96
CA ARG A 53 -9.89 15.51 -24.37
C ARG A 53 -8.82 14.46 -24.61
N TYR A 54 -7.81 14.42 -23.76
CA TYR A 54 -6.60 13.63 -23.99
C TYR A 54 -6.47 12.43 -23.05
N GLY A 55 -7.12 12.44 -21.87
CA GLY A 55 -7.25 11.29 -21.00
C GLY A 55 -8.34 10.35 -21.46
N ARG A 56 -9.57 10.83 -21.61
CA ARG A 56 -10.77 10.10 -22.08
C ARG A 56 -11.33 9.08 -21.09
N GLY A 57 -10.69 8.87 -19.94
CA GLY A 57 -11.15 8.01 -18.87
C GLY A 57 -12.23 8.67 -18.00
N VAL A 58 -12.32 8.28 -16.74
CA VAL A 58 -13.26 8.83 -15.77
C VAL A 58 -12.60 9.95 -14.98
N LEU A 59 -13.15 11.16 -15.05
CA LEU A 59 -12.64 12.28 -14.26
C LEU A 59 -12.94 12.07 -12.77
N CYS A 60 -11.89 11.82 -12.02
CA CYS A 60 -11.95 11.55 -10.59
C CYS A 60 -11.22 12.61 -9.77
N ALA A 61 -11.61 12.73 -8.52
CA ALA A 61 -10.99 13.63 -7.54
C ALA A 61 -10.54 12.85 -6.30
N PRO A 62 -9.29 12.36 -6.25
CA PRO A 62 -8.71 11.78 -5.04
C PRO A 62 -8.69 12.76 -3.88
N ILE A 63 -9.22 12.32 -2.74
CA ILE A 63 -9.28 13.07 -1.47
C ILE A 63 -8.81 12.20 -0.32
N THR A 64 -8.40 12.80 0.79
CA THR A 64 -8.08 12.05 2.00
C THR A 64 -9.33 11.45 2.65
N GLU A 65 -9.14 10.43 3.49
CA GLU A 65 -10.21 9.85 4.29
C GLU A 65 -10.85 10.90 5.21
N ASP A 66 -10.03 11.74 5.86
CA ASP A 66 -10.51 12.84 6.73
C ASP A 66 -11.37 13.84 5.94
N ARG A 67 -10.92 14.23 4.73
CA ARG A 67 -11.69 15.14 3.88
C ARG A 67 -13.00 14.52 3.39
N ALA A 68 -13.02 13.22 3.11
CA ALA A 68 -14.27 12.52 2.79
C ALA A 68 -15.26 12.55 3.96
N HIS A 69 -14.78 12.37 5.20
CA HIS A 69 -15.60 12.48 6.41
C HIS A 69 -16.12 13.90 6.64
N GLU A 70 -15.25 14.91 6.54
CA GLU A 70 -15.65 16.34 6.69
C GLU A 70 -16.75 16.73 5.71
N LEU A 71 -16.68 16.22 4.48
CA LEU A 71 -17.65 16.50 3.43
C LEU A 71 -18.83 15.50 3.41
N GLU A 72 -18.91 14.56 4.35
CA GLU A 72 -19.95 13.50 4.42
C GLU A 72 -20.10 12.73 3.08
N LEU A 73 -18.96 12.36 2.49
CA LEU A 73 -18.91 11.60 1.23
C LEU A 73 -18.85 10.11 1.53
N GLU A 74 -20.03 9.51 1.60
CA GLU A 74 -20.18 8.07 1.79
C GLU A 74 -19.66 7.27 0.58
N MET A 75 -19.24 6.02 0.83
CA MET A 75 -18.86 5.11 -0.25
C MET A 75 -20.05 4.86 -1.17
N GLN A 76 -19.79 4.79 -2.47
CA GLN A 76 -20.83 4.57 -3.48
C GLN A 76 -21.61 3.27 -3.25
N VAL A 77 -20.95 2.26 -2.72
CA VAL A 77 -21.57 0.98 -2.35
C VAL A 77 -21.06 0.51 -0.98
N PRO A 78 -21.88 -0.12 -0.14
CA PRO A 78 -21.45 -0.62 1.17
C PRO A 78 -20.48 -1.81 1.03
N ASN A 79 -20.58 -2.59 -0.03
CA ASN A 79 -19.70 -3.72 -0.32
C ASN A 79 -19.07 -3.55 -1.70
N ASN A 80 -17.78 -3.22 -1.74
CA ASN A 80 -17.03 -3.03 -2.98
C ASN A 80 -16.55 -4.38 -3.51
N THR A 81 -17.00 -4.76 -4.71
CA THR A 81 -16.65 -6.02 -5.39
C THR A 81 -15.77 -5.81 -6.62
N SER A 82 -15.24 -4.57 -6.83
CA SER A 82 -14.33 -4.32 -7.95
C SER A 82 -12.98 -5.02 -7.73
N VAL A 83 -12.33 -5.42 -8.82
CA VAL A 83 -11.08 -6.22 -8.80
C VAL A 83 -9.98 -5.53 -7.98
N HIS A 84 -9.85 -4.21 -8.10
CA HIS A 84 -8.83 -3.42 -7.40
C HIS A 84 -9.39 -2.60 -6.23
N GLU A 85 -10.66 -2.83 -5.85
CA GLU A 85 -11.35 -2.15 -4.75
C GLU A 85 -11.29 -0.61 -4.86
N THR A 86 -11.39 -0.08 -6.08
CA THR A 86 -11.35 1.37 -6.32
C THR A 86 -12.38 2.10 -5.45
N PRO A 87 -11.93 3.03 -4.59
CA PRO A 87 -12.73 3.53 -3.47
C PRO A 87 -13.64 4.70 -3.87
N PHE A 88 -14.55 4.47 -4.80
CA PHE A 88 -15.53 5.47 -5.23
C PHE A 88 -16.45 5.87 -4.07
N THR A 89 -16.61 7.18 -3.89
CA THR A 89 -17.67 7.76 -3.06
C THR A 89 -18.87 8.15 -3.93
N VAL A 90 -19.93 8.63 -3.30
CA VAL A 90 -21.03 9.29 -4.04
C VAL A 90 -20.47 10.41 -4.91
N THR A 91 -20.97 10.58 -6.12
CA THR A 91 -20.56 11.64 -7.04
C THR A 91 -21.10 12.98 -6.57
N VAL A 92 -20.42 14.07 -6.89
CA VAL A 92 -20.77 15.42 -6.41
C VAL A 92 -20.68 16.47 -7.52
N ASP A 93 -21.41 17.57 -7.32
CA ASP A 93 -21.27 18.85 -8.03
C ASP A 93 -21.28 20.00 -7.05
N ARG A 94 -20.50 21.06 -7.31
CA ARG A 94 -20.56 22.29 -6.51
C ARG A 94 -21.88 23.02 -6.73
N LEU A 95 -22.50 23.46 -5.63
CA LEU A 95 -23.63 24.37 -5.63
C LEU A 95 -23.18 25.83 -5.63
N GLY A 96 -23.84 26.67 -6.37
CA GLY A 96 -23.52 28.11 -6.44
C GLY A 96 -22.24 28.40 -7.24
N ASN A 97 -21.59 29.54 -6.95
CA ASN A 97 -20.34 30.00 -7.56
C ASN A 97 -20.38 30.02 -9.13
N GLY A 98 -21.54 30.29 -9.71
CA GLY A 98 -21.72 30.31 -11.18
C GLY A 98 -21.85 28.91 -11.82
N CYS A 99 -21.88 27.84 -11.04
CA CYS A 99 -22.15 26.49 -11.53
C CYS A 99 -23.60 26.34 -11.97
N THR A 100 -23.83 25.52 -13.01
CA THR A 100 -25.14 25.28 -13.60
C THR A 100 -25.57 23.83 -13.40
N THR A 101 -25.38 22.98 -14.43
CA THR A 101 -25.82 21.58 -14.40
C THR A 101 -24.74 20.60 -13.93
N GLY A 102 -23.53 21.08 -13.59
CA GLY A 102 -22.40 20.25 -13.15
C GLY A 102 -21.56 19.65 -14.27
N VAL A 103 -22.02 19.66 -15.52
CA VAL A 103 -21.40 18.92 -16.63
C VAL A 103 -20.28 19.70 -17.32
N SER A 104 -20.37 21.03 -17.39
CA SER A 104 -19.39 21.86 -18.11
C SER A 104 -17.99 21.74 -17.50
N MET A 105 -16.97 22.06 -18.29
CA MET A 105 -15.58 22.07 -17.77
C MET A 105 -15.41 23.10 -16.67
N TYR A 106 -16.18 24.20 -16.71
CA TYR A 106 -16.22 25.17 -15.64
C TYR A 106 -16.81 24.55 -14.36
N ASP A 107 -17.99 23.95 -14.44
CA ASP A 107 -18.66 23.36 -13.28
C ASP A 107 -17.81 22.27 -12.61
N ARG A 108 -17.21 21.39 -13.43
CA ARG A 108 -16.31 20.32 -12.92
C ARG A 108 -15.05 20.89 -12.29
N ALA A 109 -14.45 21.92 -12.89
CA ALA A 109 -13.29 22.61 -12.29
C ALA A 109 -13.67 23.25 -10.94
N GLN A 110 -14.82 23.92 -10.84
CA GLN A 110 -15.31 24.49 -9.58
C GLN A 110 -15.59 23.41 -8.55
N THR A 111 -16.10 22.25 -8.95
CA THR A 111 -16.33 21.12 -8.05
C THR A 111 -15.01 20.56 -7.48
N ILE A 112 -13.98 20.37 -8.35
CA ILE A 112 -12.67 19.89 -7.93
C ILE A 112 -12.00 20.90 -6.99
N LEU A 113 -12.05 22.21 -7.30
CA LEU A 113 -11.55 23.28 -6.44
C LEU A 113 -12.24 23.28 -5.08
N ALA A 114 -13.57 23.08 -5.04
CA ALA A 114 -14.36 23.01 -3.82
C ALA A 114 -13.92 21.84 -2.92
N LEU A 115 -13.61 20.68 -3.48
CA LEU A 115 -13.10 19.53 -2.72
C LEU A 115 -11.77 19.83 -2.01
N ALA A 116 -10.95 20.72 -2.56
CA ALA A 116 -9.68 21.16 -1.98
C ALA A 116 -9.81 22.36 -1.03
N ASP A 117 -10.90 23.11 -1.08
CA ASP A 117 -11.12 24.29 -0.22
C ASP A 117 -11.57 23.88 1.19
N PRO A 118 -10.79 24.15 2.25
CA PRO A 118 -11.14 23.76 3.61
C PRO A 118 -12.41 24.43 4.15
N ASN A 119 -12.88 25.52 3.53
CA ASN A 119 -14.07 26.24 3.96
C ASN A 119 -15.37 25.66 3.39
N ILE A 120 -15.31 24.73 2.46
CA ILE A 120 -16.47 24.06 1.88
C ILE A 120 -17.04 23.04 2.86
N THR A 121 -18.35 23.10 3.00
CA THR A 121 -19.16 22.22 3.86
C THR A 121 -19.97 21.22 3.03
N PRO A 122 -20.54 20.16 3.64
CA PRO A 122 -21.42 19.23 2.96
C PRO A 122 -22.60 19.89 2.21
N GLY A 123 -23.11 21.00 2.74
CA GLY A 123 -24.22 21.76 2.13
C GLY A 123 -23.87 22.50 0.82
N ASP A 124 -22.59 22.66 0.52
CA ASP A 124 -22.11 23.30 -0.69
C ASP A 124 -22.00 22.34 -1.90
N LEU A 125 -22.33 21.06 -1.69
CA LEU A 125 -22.19 19.99 -2.68
C LEU A 125 -23.53 19.30 -2.93
N ALA A 126 -23.96 19.26 -4.20
CA ALA A 126 -25.07 18.41 -4.65
C ALA A 126 -24.62 16.94 -4.75
N ARG A 127 -25.51 16.01 -4.46
CA ARG A 127 -25.34 14.57 -4.56
C ARG A 127 -26.58 13.93 -5.19
N PRO A 128 -26.48 13.13 -6.23
CA PRO A 128 -25.28 12.84 -7.04
C PRO A 128 -24.84 14.03 -7.91
N GLY A 129 -23.63 13.94 -8.50
CA GLY A 129 -23.09 14.92 -9.42
C GLY A 129 -22.26 14.28 -10.54
N HIS A 130 -21.35 15.06 -11.13
CA HIS A 130 -20.57 14.65 -12.33
C HIS A 130 -19.06 14.55 -12.09
N VAL A 131 -18.58 14.81 -10.89
CA VAL A 131 -17.20 14.52 -10.45
C VAL A 131 -17.24 13.35 -9.48
N CYS A 132 -16.30 12.41 -9.65
CA CYS A 132 -16.19 11.18 -8.87
C CYS A 132 -15.09 11.31 -7.79
N PRO A 133 -15.39 11.66 -6.52
CA PRO A 133 -14.37 11.62 -5.49
C PRO A 133 -13.93 10.19 -5.20
N LEU A 134 -12.61 10.02 -4.96
CA LEU A 134 -12.01 8.74 -4.56
C LEU A 134 -11.37 8.90 -3.19
N ARG A 135 -11.75 8.04 -2.24
CA ARG A 135 -11.25 8.08 -0.87
C ARG A 135 -9.92 7.34 -0.75
N ALA A 136 -8.79 8.07 -0.80
CA ALA A 136 -7.47 7.52 -0.63
C ALA A 136 -7.30 6.85 0.75
N ARG A 137 -6.59 5.72 0.78
CA ARG A 137 -6.26 5.05 2.04
C ARG A 137 -5.28 5.89 2.86
N ASN A 138 -5.47 5.92 4.17
CA ASN A 138 -4.50 6.51 5.09
C ASN A 138 -3.11 5.90 4.89
N LYS A 139 -2.04 6.72 4.96
CA LYS A 139 -0.64 6.44 4.59
C LYS A 139 -0.35 6.43 3.08
N GLY A 140 -1.34 6.69 2.21
CA GLY A 140 -1.14 6.87 0.78
C GLY A 140 -0.53 5.65 0.08
N VAL A 141 0.41 5.87 -0.84
CA VAL A 141 1.07 4.79 -1.62
C VAL A 141 1.81 3.77 -0.75
N LEU A 142 2.19 4.12 0.48
CA LEU A 142 2.78 3.19 1.44
C LEU A 142 1.76 2.17 2.01
N ARG A 143 0.47 2.38 1.77
CA ARG A 143 -0.60 1.44 2.14
C ARG A 143 -1.21 0.73 0.93
N ARG A 144 -1.44 1.46 -0.16
CA ARG A 144 -1.99 0.95 -1.42
C ARG A 144 -1.29 1.64 -2.59
N ALA A 145 -0.59 0.87 -3.41
CA ALA A 145 0.19 1.36 -4.56
C ALA A 145 -0.72 1.67 -5.77
N GLY A 146 -1.70 2.57 -5.59
CA GLY A 146 -2.67 2.98 -6.61
C GLY A 146 -2.59 4.46 -6.95
N HIS A 147 -3.14 4.84 -8.13
CA HIS A 147 -3.17 6.23 -8.63
C HIS A 147 -3.90 7.17 -7.66
N THR A 148 -4.97 6.72 -6.99
CA THR A 148 -5.70 7.48 -5.96
C THR A 148 -4.79 7.94 -4.84
N GLU A 149 -4.01 7.03 -4.27
CA GLU A 149 -3.06 7.30 -3.21
C GLU A 149 -1.89 8.14 -3.69
N ALA A 150 -1.38 7.85 -4.90
CA ALA A 150 -0.29 8.61 -5.51
C ALA A 150 -0.67 10.08 -5.71
N ALA A 151 -1.88 10.36 -6.17
CA ALA A 151 -2.37 11.71 -6.40
C ALA A 151 -2.43 12.55 -5.10
N VAL A 152 -2.95 11.98 -4.02
CA VAL A 152 -3.01 12.63 -2.70
C VAL A 152 -1.60 12.84 -2.12
N ASP A 153 -0.71 11.86 -2.28
CA ASP A 153 0.67 11.95 -1.80
C ASP A 153 1.47 13.00 -2.54
N LEU A 154 1.34 13.08 -3.86
CA LEU A 154 1.99 14.12 -4.68
C LEU A 154 1.54 15.52 -4.24
N ALA A 155 0.23 15.72 -4.00
CA ALA A 155 -0.28 16.99 -3.51
C ALA A 155 0.33 17.36 -2.14
N ARG A 156 0.36 16.41 -1.19
CA ARG A 156 0.95 16.60 0.13
C ARG A 156 2.44 16.89 0.07
N LEU A 157 3.22 16.11 -0.70
CA LEU A 157 4.66 16.29 -0.87
C LEU A 157 5.00 17.61 -1.58
N ALA A 158 4.11 18.09 -2.45
CA ALA A 158 4.22 19.39 -3.07
C ALA A 158 3.88 20.56 -2.11
N GLY A 159 3.38 20.31 -0.90
CA GLY A 159 2.95 21.32 0.07
C GLY A 159 1.62 21.98 -0.29
N LEU A 160 0.77 21.29 -1.05
CA LEU A 160 -0.57 21.69 -1.45
C LEU A 160 -1.64 20.95 -0.64
N GLN A 161 -2.91 21.37 -0.76
CA GLN A 161 -4.02 20.60 -0.18
C GLN A 161 -4.00 19.17 -0.72
N PRO A 162 -4.14 18.13 0.14
CA PRO A 162 -4.02 16.74 -0.25
C PRO A 162 -5.25 16.24 -1.03
N VAL A 163 -5.56 16.94 -2.09
CA VAL A 163 -6.63 16.68 -3.05
C VAL A 163 -6.08 16.88 -4.45
N ALA A 164 -6.45 16.02 -5.38
CA ALA A 164 -6.02 16.11 -6.77
C ALA A 164 -7.17 15.86 -7.73
N ALA A 165 -6.91 16.05 -9.04
CA ALA A 165 -7.73 15.51 -10.10
C ALA A 165 -6.91 14.48 -10.86
N LEU A 166 -7.53 13.38 -11.26
CA LEU A 166 -6.94 12.38 -12.12
C LEU A 166 -7.93 11.89 -13.18
N ILE A 167 -7.38 11.36 -14.26
CA ILE A 167 -8.12 10.69 -15.33
C ILE A 167 -7.19 9.71 -16.04
N GLU A 168 -7.69 8.52 -16.30
CA GLU A 168 -6.97 7.47 -17.02
C GLU A 168 -6.72 7.90 -18.49
N ILE A 169 -5.60 7.46 -19.07
CA ILE A 169 -5.21 7.77 -20.44
C ILE A 169 -5.56 6.60 -21.34
N ILE A 170 -6.50 6.84 -22.24
CA ILE A 170 -7.02 5.91 -23.23
C ILE A 170 -6.55 6.30 -24.63
N ASN A 171 -6.05 5.33 -25.41
CA ASN A 171 -5.63 5.51 -26.79
C ASN A 171 -6.83 5.90 -27.72
N GLU A 172 -6.51 6.36 -28.94
CA GLU A 172 -7.55 6.74 -29.90
C GLU A 172 -8.45 5.58 -30.37
N ASP A 173 -7.92 4.37 -30.29
CA ASP A 173 -8.64 3.13 -30.62
C ASP A 173 -9.49 2.58 -29.47
N GLY A 174 -9.47 3.25 -28.29
CA GLY A 174 -10.22 2.86 -27.10
C GLY A 174 -9.48 1.88 -26.18
N THR A 175 -8.27 1.45 -26.50
CA THR A 175 -7.45 0.63 -25.60
C THR A 175 -6.74 1.50 -24.56
N MET A 176 -6.36 0.91 -23.42
CA MET A 176 -5.58 1.62 -22.41
C MET A 176 -4.17 1.94 -22.92
N ALA A 177 -3.71 3.19 -22.73
CA ALA A 177 -2.36 3.56 -23.06
C ALA A 177 -1.37 2.90 -22.09
N ARG A 178 -0.30 2.32 -22.63
CA ARG A 178 0.78 1.68 -21.87
C ARG A 178 2.05 2.54 -21.95
N LEU A 179 3.08 2.19 -21.19
CA LEU A 179 4.27 3.01 -21.05
C LEU A 179 4.84 3.57 -22.37
N PRO A 180 4.93 2.82 -23.49
CA PRO A 180 5.39 3.38 -24.76
C PRO A 180 4.53 4.54 -25.30
N GLN A 181 3.19 4.39 -25.29
CA GLN A 181 2.25 5.42 -25.74
C GLN A 181 2.22 6.60 -24.77
N LEU A 182 2.26 6.32 -23.45
CA LEU A 182 2.34 7.34 -22.39
C LEU A 182 3.60 8.20 -22.54
N TRP A 183 4.73 7.59 -22.91
CA TRP A 183 5.96 8.32 -23.20
C TRP A 183 5.82 9.26 -24.40
N GLU A 184 5.18 8.81 -25.50
CA GLU A 184 4.90 9.66 -26.66
C GLU A 184 4.00 10.85 -26.29
N ILE A 185 2.98 10.61 -25.46
CA ILE A 185 2.07 11.65 -24.96
C ILE A 185 2.85 12.64 -24.05
N ALA A 186 3.71 12.14 -23.16
CA ALA A 186 4.56 12.96 -22.32
C ALA A 186 5.46 13.89 -23.17
N GLN A 187 6.11 13.34 -24.19
CA GLN A 187 6.95 14.14 -25.11
C GLN A 187 6.14 15.18 -25.88
N ARG A 188 4.96 14.79 -26.37
CA ARG A 188 4.06 15.67 -27.13
C ARG A 188 3.64 16.91 -26.36
N PHE A 189 3.36 16.74 -25.07
CA PHE A 189 2.85 17.81 -24.21
C PHE A 189 3.90 18.41 -23.27
N GLY A 190 5.15 17.92 -23.30
CA GLY A 190 6.22 18.37 -22.41
C GLY A 190 5.96 18.02 -20.94
N LEU A 191 5.29 16.89 -20.65
CA LEU A 191 4.92 16.47 -19.32
C LEU A 191 5.96 15.54 -18.72
N LYS A 192 6.08 15.56 -17.40
CA LYS A 192 6.87 14.60 -16.65
C LYS A 192 6.11 13.29 -16.49
N ILE A 193 6.84 12.18 -16.55
CA ILE A 193 6.34 10.83 -16.35
C ILE A 193 7.10 10.14 -15.22
N ILE A 194 6.38 9.62 -14.23
CA ILE A 194 6.92 8.94 -13.05
C ILE A 194 6.18 7.63 -12.79
N THR A 195 6.74 6.75 -11.95
CA THR A 195 6.06 5.54 -11.49
C THR A 195 5.63 5.66 -10.05
N ILE A 196 4.56 4.94 -9.68
CA ILE A 196 4.15 4.78 -8.27
C ILE A 196 5.26 4.08 -7.47
N LYS A 197 5.99 3.16 -8.08
CA LYS A 197 7.15 2.49 -7.48
C LYS A 197 8.23 3.47 -7.05
N ASP A 198 8.58 4.43 -7.91
CA ASP A 198 9.57 5.47 -7.58
C ASP A 198 9.06 6.42 -6.50
N LEU A 199 7.75 6.74 -6.51
CA LEU A 199 7.12 7.53 -5.45
C LEU A 199 7.17 6.82 -4.09
N ILE A 200 6.91 5.51 -4.04
CA ILE A 200 7.06 4.69 -2.83
C ILE A 200 8.52 4.74 -2.36
N ALA A 201 9.49 4.49 -3.24
CA ALA A 201 10.91 4.52 -2.90
C ALA A 201 11.34 5.91 -2.39
N TYR A 202 10.85 6.99 -3.00
CA TYR A 202 11.08 8.37 -2.56
C TYR A 202 10.55 8.60 -1.14
N ARG A 203 9.29 8.23 -0.86
CA ARG A 203 8.67 8.37 0.45
C ARG A 203 9.38 7.56 1.53
N LEU A 204 9.75 6.32 1.23
CA LEU A 204 10.53 5.48 2.16
C LEU A 204 11.91 6.07 2.48
N ARG A 205 12.53 6.77 1.52
CA ARG A 205 13.82 7.43 1.72
C ARG A 205 13.70 8.73 2.50
N THR A 206 12.64 9.51 2.27
CA THR A 206 12.48 10.86 2.82
C THR A 206 11.62 10.93 4.07
N GLU A 207 10.69 9.97 4.23
CA GLU A 207 9.79 9.90 5.38
C GLU A 207 10.18 8.74 6.30
N SER A 208 10.55 9.03 7.52
CA SER A 208 10.73 7.99 8.55
C SER A 208 9.39 7.71 9.25
N ILE A 209 8.73 6.60 8.90
CA ILE A 209 7.49 6.14 9.57
C ILE A 209 7.75 5.38 10.87
N VAL A 210 9.00 4.98 11.13
CA VAL A 210 9.43 4.33 12.36
C VAL A 210 10.54 5.12 13.04
N GLU A 211 10.57 5.08 14.36
CA GLU A 211 11.63 5.61 15.22
C GLU A 211 12.44 4.44 15.76
N ARG A 212 13.76 4.47 15.56
CA ARG A 212 14.68 3.44 16.06
C ARG A 212 15.00 3.70 17.51
N GLY A 213 14.88 2.68 18.37
CA GLY A 213 15.32 2.70 19.77
C GLY A 213 16.75 2.24 19.98
N GLU A 214 17.09 2.03 21.26
CA GLU A 214 18.42 1.59 21.68
C GLU A 214 18.68 0.13 21.31
N GLU A 215 19.94 -0.19 21.01
CA GLU A 215 20.40 -1.53 20.72
C GLU A 215 20.93 -2.21 22.00
N VAL A 216 20.49 -3.44 22.26
CA VAL A 216 20.94 -4.24 23.39
C VAL A 216 21.28 -5.67 22.98
N ALA A 217 22.15 -6.31 23.74
CA ALA A 217 22.39 -7.75 23.62
C ALA A 217 21.17 -8.53 24.11
N MET A 218 20.77 -9.55 23.33
CA MET A 218 19.64 -10.41 23.63
C MET A 218 20.04 -11.89 23.49
N PRO A 219 20.61 -12.50 24.54
CA PRO A 219 20.84 -13.93 24.56
C PRO A 219 19.50 -14.67 24.65
N THR A 220 19.31 -15.68 23.81
CA THR A 220 18.09 -16.51 23.76
C THR A 220 18.46 -17.98 23.71
N GLN A 221 17.51 -18.87 23.97
CA GLN A 221 17.74 -20.31 23.82
C GLN A 221 17.95 -20.75 22.36
N TRP A 222 17.67 -19.88 21.38
CA TRP A 222 17.83 -20.13 19.93
C TRP A 222 19.06 -19.40 19.34
N GLY A 223 19.86 -18.74 20.17
CA GLY A 223 21.06 -18.01 19.77
C GLY A 223 21.21 -16.66 20.45
N ASP A 224 22.39 -16.04 20.20
CA ASP A 224 22.72 -14.71 20.71
C ASP A 224 22.50 -13.67 19.63
N PHE A 225 21.59 -12.75 19.90
CA PHE A 225 21.19 -11.67 18.99
C PHE A 225 21.46 -10.29 19.61
N ARG A 226 21.41 -9.27 18.77
CA ARG A 226 21.23 -7.87 19.16
C ARG A 226 19.76 -7.52 18.91
N LEU A 227 19.10 -6.86 19.85
CA LEU A 227 17.72 -6.44 19.74
C LEU A 227 17.67 -4.93 19.58
N ILE A 228 16.88 -4.47 18.59
CA ILE A 228 16.56 -3.06 18.39
C ILE A 228 15.05 -2.93 18.32
N PRO A 229 14.41 -2.15 19.22
CA PRO A 229 13.00 -1.82 19.10
C PRO A 229 12.80 -0.69 18.07
N PHE A 230 11.65 -0.70 17.42
CA PHE A 230 11.21 0.34 16.47
C PHE A 230 9.79 0.73 16.82
N LYS A 231 9.54 2.03 16.98
CA LYS A 231 8.21 2.57 17.24
C LYS A 231 7.60 3.14 15.97
N GLN A 232 6.42 2.65 15.59
CA GLN A 232 5.69 3.19 14.46
C GLN A 232 5.05 4.52 14.83
N LYS A 233 5.38 5.60 14.11
CA LYS A 233 4.95 6.97 14.45
C LYS A 233 3.44 7.19 14.32
N SER A 234 2.78 6.47 13.42
CA SER A 234 1.37 6.69 13.09
C SER A 234 0.38 6.13 14.13
N ASN A 235 0.77 5.09 14.89
CA ASN A 235 -0.13 4.39 15.82
C ASN A 235 0.54 4.00 17.14
N GLY A 236 1.85 4.32 17.29
CA GLY A 236 2.63 4.03 18.49
C GLY A 236 2.97 2.55 18.71
N LEU A 237 2.66 1.66 17.78
CA LEU A 237 3.00 0.24 17.89
C LEU A 237 4.52 0.06 17.89
N GLU A 238 4.99 -0.86 18.72
CA GLU A 238 6.40 -1.20 18.85
C GLU A 238 6.68 -2.53 18.12
N HIS A 239 7.74 -2.53 17.32
CA HIS A 239 8.24 -3.66 16.56
C HIS A 239 9.67 -3.97 16.99
N ILE A 240 10.17 -5.16 16.68
CA ILE A 240 11.48 -5.59 17.12
C ILE A 240 12.28 -6.10 15.91
N ALA A 241 13.56 -5.74 15.85
CA ALA A 241 14.54 -6.43 15.01
C ALA A 241 15.52 -7.20 15.90
N LEU A 242 15.64 -8.52 15.66
CA LEU A 242 16.71 -9.37 16.21
C LEU A 242 17.76 -9.55 15.13
N ILE A 243 19.00 -9.17 15.42
CA ILE A 243 20.09 -9.10 14.45
C ILE A 243 21.22 -10.03 14.89
N LYS A 244 21.69 -10.87 13.96
CA LYS A 244 22.89 -11.70 14.13
C LYS A 244 23.99 -11.25 13.18
N GLY A 245 25.20 -11.15 13.68
CA GLY A 245 26.39 -10.83 12.87
C GLY A 245 26.42 -9.42 12.29
N ASP A 246 27.34 -9.19 11.35
CA ASP A 246 27.42 -7.93 10.59
C ASP A 246 26.51 -8.01 9.35
N ILE A 247 25.65 -7.02 9.19
CA ILE A 247 24.65 -6.94 8.14
C ILE A 247 24.85 -5.72 7.22
N ALA A 248 25.86 -4.87 7.50
CA ALA A 248 26.03 -3.58 6.83
C ALA A 248 27.00 -3.63 5.63
N ASP A 249 27.46 -4.80 5.20
CA ASP A 249 28.47 -5.00 4.15
C ASP A 249 27.90 -5.01 2.72
N GLY A 250 26.57 -4.76 2.56
CA GLY A 250 25.88 -4.74 1.26
C GLY A 250 25.61 -6.12 0.65
N GLN A 251 26.06 -7.21 1.30
CA GLN A 251 25.79 -8.58 0.83
C GLN A 251 24.37 -9.01 1.20
N PRO A 252 23.77 -9.94 0.47
CA PRO A 252 22.44 -10.45 0.79
C PRO A 252 22.36 -11.04 2.21
N VAL A 253 21.34 -10.64 2.96
CA VAL A 253 21.14 -11.04 4.36
C VAL A 253 19.97 -12.02 4.46
N LEU A 254 20.07 -13.03 5.32
CA LEU A 254 18.96 -13.93 5.62
C LEU A 254 17.93 -13.19 6.50
N VAL A 255 16.68 -13.07 6.02
CA VAL A 255 15.66 -12.26 6.67
C VAL A 255 14.38 -13.06 6.91
N ARG A 256 13.85 -12.98 8.12
CA ARG A 256 12.48 -13.35 8.47
C ARG A 256 11.69 -12.12 8.86
N VAL A 257 10.60 -11.83 8.15
CA VAL A 257 9.57 -10.88 8.60
C VAL A 257 8.45 -11.69 9.23
N HIS A 258 8.31 -11.59 10.55
CA HIS A 258 7.33 -12.32 11.35
C HIS A 258 6.26 -11.37 11.89
N SER A 259 4.98 -11.65 11.64
CA SER A 259 3.87 -10.91 12.27
C SER A 259 3.51 -11.61 13.56
N SER A 260 3.34 -10.86 14.64
CA SER A 260 3.03 -11.37 15.97
C SER A 260 1.82 -12.30 15.98
N CYS A 261 1.91 -13.31 16.80
CA CYS A 261 0.86 -14.27 17.07
C CYS A 261 0.92 -14.68 18.55
N ALA A 262 0.30 -13.90 19.44
CA ALA A 262 0.40 -14.11 20.87
C ALA A 262 0.06 -15.55 21.27
N THR A 263 -0.93 -16.15 20.64
CA THR A 263 -1.33 -17.53 20.92
C THR A 263 -0.25 -18.55 20.53
N GLY A 264 0.40 -18.37 19.37
CA GLY A 264 1.46 -19.28 18.90
C GLY A 264 2.82 -18.96 19.48
N ASP A 265 3.23 -17.68 19.46
CA ASP A 265 4.59 -17.26 19.83
C ASP A 265 4.84 -17.32 21.34
N ILE A 266 3.82 -17.01 22.17
CA ILE A 266 3.93 -16.94 23.63
C ILE A 266 3.38 -18.22 24.29
N PHE A 267 2.19 -18.64 23.89
CA PHE A 267 1.49 -19.75 24.58
C PHE A 267 1.65 -21.10 23.87
N GLY A 268 2.39 -21.19 22.76
CA GLY A 268 2.64 -22.44 22.06
C GLY A 268 1.37 -23.10 21.51
N SER A 269 0.38 -22.30 21.07
CA SER A 269 -0.85 -22.82 20.51
C SER A 269 -0.60 -23.74 19.32
N MET A 270 -1.16 -24.94 19.34
CA MET A 270 -1.08 -25.93 18.27
C MET A 270 -2.03 -25.63 17.10
N ARG A 271 -2.88 -24.58 17.17
CA ARG A 271 -3.80 -24.17 16.09
C ARG A 271 -3.08 -23.53 14.90
N CYS A 272 -1.82 -23.14 15.06
CA CYS A 272 -1.00 -22.54 13.99
C CYS A 272 0.46 -22.97 14.15
N GLU A 273 1.28 -22.67 13.14
CA GLU A 273 2.71 -22.94 13.14
C GLU A 273 3.58 -21.70 13.46
N CYS A 274 2.98 -20.60 13.98
CA CYS A 274 3.68 -19.30 14.09
C CYS A 274 4.88 -19.38 15.01
N GLY A 275 4.73 -19.88 16.25
CA GLY A 275 5.81 -20.00 17.22
C GLY A 275 6.96 -20.87 16.71
N GLU A 276 6.63 -22.07 16.14
CA GLU A 276 7.64 -22.95 15.55
C GLU A 276 8.39 -22.29 14.39
N GLN A 277 7.69 -21.52 13.53
CA GLN A 277 8.33 -20.75 12.45
C GLN A 277 9.26 -19.67 12.99
N LEU A 278 8.89 -18.99 14.08
CA LEU A 278 9.72 -17.97 14.70
C LEU A 278 11.01 -18.59 15.22
N HIS A 279 10.89 -19.64 16.02
CA HIS A 279 12.03 -20.33 16.62
C HIS A 279 12.97 -20.92 15.57
N LYS A 280 12.40 -21.61 14.57
CA LYS A 280 13.19 -22.18 13.47
C LYS A 280 13.92 -21.11 12.63
N ALA A 281 13.29 -19.95 12.43
CA ALA A 281 13.97 -18.84 11.75
C ALA A 281 15.16 -18.32 12.56
N MET A 282 15.01 -18.19 13.88
CA MET A 282 16.10 -17.79 14.77
C MET A 282 17.24 -18.80 14.75
N GLU A 283 16.95 -20.11 14.82
CA GLU A 283 17.95 -21.18 14.73
C GLU A 283 18.70 -21.18 13.37
N LEU A 284 17.99 -20.98 12.27
CA LEU A 284 18.60 -20.90 10.94
C LEU A 284 19.54 -19.71 10.83
N ILE A 285 19.14 -18.54 11.34
CA ILE A 285 19.94 -17.33 11.36
C ILE A 285 21.17 -17.50 12.29
N GLU A 286 21.00 -18.11 13.47
CA GLU A 286 22.10 -18.42 14.36
C GLU A 286 23.12 -19.34 13.68
N LYS A 287 22.66 -20.40 13.01
CA LYS A 287 23.51 -21.36 12.29
C LYS A 287 24.27 -20.72 11.13
N GLU A 288 23.61 -19.77 10.42
CA GLU A 288 24.25 -19.01 9.34
C GLU A 288 25.26 -17.99 9.89
N GLY A 289 25.12 -17.59 11.15
CA GLY A 289 25.97 -16.59 11.83
C GLY A 289 25.63 -15.15 11.40
N ARG A 290 24.63 -14.95 10.53
CA ARG A 290 24.26 -13.67 9.96
C ARG A 290 22.78 -13.64 9.53
N GLY A 291 22.05 -12.66 9.99
CA GLY A 291 20.64 -12.50 9.57
C GLY A 291 19.83 -11.59 10.47
N ILE A 292 18.54 -11.45 10.12
CA ILE A 292 17.60 -10.58 10.82
C ILE A 292 16.25 -11.28 10.96
N VAL A 293 15.66 -11.22 12.16
CA VAL A 293 14.23 -11.43 12.36
C VAL A 293 13.59 -10.08 12.64
N VAL A 294 12.68 -9.62 11.77
CA VAL A 294 11.81 -8.47 12.03
C VAL A 294 10.49 -9.00 12.58
N TYR A 295 10.24 -8.73 13.85
CA TYR A 295 9.01 -9.10 14.55
C TYR A 295 8.05 -7.91 14.55
N LEU A 296 6.99 -8.00 13.76
CA LEU A 296 6.00 -6.96 13.60
C LEU A 296 4.80 -7.19 14.53
N ASN A 297 4.47 -6.21 15.34
CA ASN A 297 3.28 -6.23 16.18
C ASN A 297 2.01 -6.00 15.33
N GLN A 298 1.59 -7.04 14.61
CA GLN A 298 0.46 -7.05 13.69
C GLN A 298 -0.35 -8.36 13.89
N GLU A 299 -0.91 -8.50 15.09
CA GLU A 299 -1.66 -9.69 15.51
C GLU A 299 -2.84 -9.99 14.57
N GLY A 300 -3.10 -11.28 14.36
CA GLY A 300 -4.24 -11.73 13.55
C GLY A 300 -4.20 -11.28 12.10
N ARG A 301 -3.01 -11.06 11.51
CA ARG A 301 -2.81 -10.47 10.17
C ARG A 301 -3.30 -9.01 10.08
N GLY A 302 -3.20 -8.26 11.17
CA GLY A 302 -3.57 -6.84 11.24
C GLY A 302 -4.93 -6.56 11.90
N ILE A 303 -5.79 -7.57 12.08
CA ILE A 303 -7.13 -7.40 12.67
C ILE A 303 -7.11 -7.33 14.20
N GLY A 304 -5.99 -7.67 14.84
CA GLY A 304 -5.82 -7.67 16.29
C GLY A 304 -6.28 -8.97 16.97
N LEU A 305 -5.93 -9.08 18.27
CA LEU A 305 -6.18 -10.31 19.04
C LEU A 305 -7.68 -10.58 19.24
N MET A 306 -8.48 -9.58 19.53
CA MET A 306 -9.90 -9.76 19.81
C MET A 306 -10.64 -10.33 18.59
N GLU A 307 -10.43 -9.75 17.42
CA GLU A 307 -11.08 -10.21 16.18
C GLU A 307 -10.54 -11.59 15.74
N LYS A 308 -9.25 -11.86 15.97
CA LYS A 308 -8.68 -13.19 15.78
C LYS A 308 -9.37 -14.26 16.64
N ILE A 309 -9.66 -13.96 17.92
CA ILE A 309 -10.36 -14.93 18.80
C ILE A 309 -11.82 -15.10 18.36
N ARG A 310 -12.49 -14.05 17.88
CA ARG A 310 -13.81 -14.16 17.25
C ARG A 310 -13.76 -15.05 15.99
N ALA A 311 -12.76 -14.87 15.14
CA ALA A 311 -12.56 -15.74 13.99
C ALA A 311 -12.32 -17.21 14.40
N TYR A 312 -11.57 -17.46 15.48
CA TYR A 312 -11.42 -18.82 16.03
C TYR A 312 -12.75 -19.44 16.44
N LYS A 313 -13.66 -18.64 17.02
CA LYS A 313 -14.99 -19.12 17.39
C LYS A 313 -15.80 -19.54 16.15
N LEU A 314 -15.77 -18.74 15.09
CA LEU A 314 -16.41 -19.06 13.82
C LEU A 314 -15.80 -20.29 13.15
N GLN A 315 -14.48 -20.49 13.30
CA GLN A 315 -13.82 -21.71 12.81
C GLN A 315 -14.25 -22.97 13.57
N GLU A 316 -14.52 -22.87 14.87
CA GLU A 316 -15.11 -23.97 15.65
C GLU A 316 -16.54 -24.33 15.19
N GLU A 317 -17.22 -23.38 14.55
CA GLU A 317 -18.55 -23.54 13.95
C GLU A 317 -18.49 -24.02 12.48
N GLY A 318 -17.27 -24.24 11.94
CA GLY A 318 -17.04 -24.86 10.63
C GLY A 318 -16.61 -23.93 9.49
N LEU A 319 -16.43 -22.63 9.73
CA LEU A 319 -15.87 -21.72 8.72
C LEU A 319 -14.37 -21.96 8.58
N ASP A 320 -13.82 -21.71 7.38
CA ASP A 320 -12.38 -21.60 7.26
C ASP A 320 -11.85 -20.19 7.68
N THR A 321 -10.53 -20.02 7.70
CA THR A 321 -9.91 -18.77 8.18
C THR A 321 -10.27 -17.55 7.31
N VAL A 322 -10.42 -17.73 5.99
CA VAL A 322 -10.76 -16.64 5.07
C VAL A 322 -12.21 -16.24 5.26
N ASP A 323 -13.11 -17.22 5.26
CA ASP A 323 -14.54 -16.97 5.42
C ASP A 323 -14.88 -16.42 6.82
N ALA A 324 -14.18 -16.85 7.86
CA ALA A 324 -14.32 -16.28 9.20
C ALA A 324 -13.94 -14.79 9.25
N ASN A 325 -12.84 -14.40 8.61
CA ASN A 325 -12.44 -12.98 8.53
C ASN A 325 -13.44 -12.15 7.73
N LEU A 326 -13.86 -12.64 6.56
CA LEU A 326 -14.87 -11.96 5.72
C LEU A 326 -16.21 -11.78 6.46
N HIS A 327 -16.62 -12.79 7.22
CA HIS A 327 -17.85 -12.73 8.05
C HIS A 327 -17.79 -11.63 9.12
N LEU A 328 -16.57 -11.35 9.64
CA LEU A 328 -16.33 -10.27 10.62
C LEU A 328 -16.12 -8.91 9.96
N GLY A 329 -16.18 -8.79 8.63
CA GLY A 329 -15.99 -7.55 7.89
C GLY A 329 -14.51 -7.21 7.63
N HIS A 330 -13.59 -8.17 7.80
CA HIS A 330 -12.16 -8.00 7.57
C HIS A 330 -11.73 -8.63 6.25
N GLN A 331 -10.64 -8.12 5.69
CA GLN A 331 -9.97 -8.77 4.55
C GLN A 331 -9.18 -10.01 5.00
N ALA A 332 -8.82 -10.87 4.05
CA ALA A 332 -8.00 -12.06 4.33
C ALA A 332 -6.60 -11.72 4.88
N ASP A 333 -6.06 -10.56 4.51
CA ASP A 333 -4.77 -10.05 4.96
C ASP A 333 -4.75 -8.50 5.01
N GLU A 334 -4.70 -7.94 6.23
CA GLU A 334 -4.64 -6.49 6.49
C GLU A 334 -3.25 -6.03 6.96
N ARG A 335 -2.20 -6.84 6.78
CA ARG A 335 -0.86 -6.49 7.22
C ARG A 335 -0.26 -5.33 6.45
N ASP A 336 0.44 -4.48 7.18
CA ASP A 336 1.24 -3.38 6.64
C ASP A 336 2.70 -3.85 6.45
N TYR A 337 3.08 -4.15 5.21
CA TYR A 337 4.43 -4.57 4.87
C TYR A 337 5.43 -3.40 4.81
N GLY A 338 4.95 -2.16 4.68
CA GLY A 338 5.78 -0.96 4.62
C GLY A 338 6.60 -0.72 5.88
N VAL A 339 6.04 -1.02 7.05
CA VAL A 339 6.76 -0.92 8.32
C VAL A 339 7.95 -1.87 8.35
N GLY A 340 7.74 -3.13 7.96
CA GLY A 340 8.83 -4.12 7.89
C GLY A 340 9.91 -3.73 6.88
N ALA A 341 9.51 -3.23 5.73
CA ALA A 341 10.43 -2.75 4.70
C ALA A 341 11.27 -1.58 5.20
N GLN A 342 10.67 -0.60 5.87
CA GLN A 342 11.41 0.55 6.38
C GLN A 342 12.35 0.19 7.54
N ILE A 343 11.96 -0.73 8.42
CA ILE A 343 12.87 -1.27 9.44
C ILE A 343 14.11 -1.87 8.77
N LEU A 344 13.92 -2.71 7.74
CA LEU A 344 15.04 -3.32 7.01
C LEU A 344 15.91 -2.26 6.30
N GLN A 345 15.31 -1.24 5.69
CA GLN A 345 16.06 -0.13 5.07
C GLN A 345 16.86 0.68 6.09
N GLN A 346 16.29 1.00 7.27
CA GLN A 346 17.03 1.69 8.35
C GLN A 346 18.18 0.85 8.91
N LEU A 347 18.09 -0.47 8.78
CA LEU A 347 19.18 -1.40 9.12
C LEU A 347 20.20 -1.55 7.96
N GLY A 348 20.04 -0.81 6.84
CA GLY A 348 20.96 -0.81 5.72
C GLY A 348 20.76 -1.96 4.73
N ILE A 349 19.67 -2.71 4.83
CA ILE A 349 19.40 -3.86 3.96
C ILE A 349 18.88 -3.37 2.59
N GLN A 350 19.55 -3.80 1.52
CA GLN A 350 19.15 -3.59 0.14
C GLN A 350 18.76 -4.89 -0.57
N GLN A 351 19.46 -5.98 -0.24
CA GLN A 351 19.24 -7.30 -0.80
C GLN A 351 19.07 -8.34 0.30
N MET A 352 18.15 -9.28 0.10
CA MET A 352 17.88 -10.30 1.11
C MET A 352 17.58 -11.67 0.52
N ARG A 353 17.81 -12.70 1.33
CA ARG A 353 17.28 -14.06 1.20
C ARG A 353 16.12 -14.19 2.18
N LEU A 354 14.90 -14.33 1.69
CA LEU A 354 13.69 -14.24 2.52
C LEU A 354 13.21 -15.61 2.99
N LEU A 355 13.14 -15.81 4.30
CA LEU A 355 12.51 -16.98 4.91
C LEU A 355 10.97 -16.83 4.90
N SER A 356 10.30 -17.41 3.91
CA SER A 356 8.84 -17.29 3.77
C SER A 356 8.24 -18.41 2.91
N ASN A 357 7.02 -18.83 3.28
CA ASN A 357 6.16 -19.69 2.46
C ASN A 357 5.05 -18.88 1.77
N ASN A 358 4.97 -17.57 2.00
CA ASN A 358 3.94 -16.68 1.47
C ASN A 358 4.49 -15.81 0.36
N PRO A 359 4.08 -16.00 -0.92
CA PRO A 359 4.54 -15.19 -2.04
C PRO A 359 4.14 -13.71 -1.92
N ILE A 360 2.99 -13.39 -1.31
CA ILE A 360 2.52 -12.00 -1.11
C ILE A 360 3.53 -11.20 -0.27
N LYS A 361 4.20 -11.81 0.71
CA LYS A 361 5.24 -11.14 1.50
C LYS A 361 6.43 -10.70 0.64
N ARG A 362 6.82 -11.51 -0.34
CA ARG A 362 7.88 -11.16 -1.27
C ARG A 362 7.49 -9.94 -2.10
N VAL A 363 6.33 -9.99 -2.77
CA VAL A 363 5.81 -8.89 -3.59
C VAL A 363 5.67 -7.62 -2.75
N GLY A 364 5.13 -7.75 -1.52
CA GLY A 364 5.02 -6.64 -0.59
C GLY A 364 6.35 -5.95 -0.28
N LEU A 365 7.43 -6.69 -0.03
CA LEU A 365 8.75 -6.12 0.25
C LEU A 365 9.43 -5.55 -0.98
N GLU A 366 9.33 -6.22 -2.14
CA GLU A 366 9.88 -5.76 -3.41
C GLU A 366 9.21 -4.46 -3.87
N GLY A 367 7.90 -4.30 -3.65
CA GLY A 367 7.15 -3.07 -3.90
C GLY A 367 7.67 -1.85 -3.13
N TYR A 368 8.39 -2.07 -2.02
CA TYR A 368 9.06 -1.02 -1.23
C TYR A 368 10.56 -0.86 -1.56
N GLY A 369 11.03 -1.38 -2.69
CA GLY A 369 12.40 -1.17 -3.18
C GLY A 369 13.45 -2.10 -2.56
N LEU A 370 13.06 -3.11 -1.80
CA LEU A 370 13.96 -4.15 -1.31
C LEU A 370 14.09 -5.26 -2.35
N LYS A 371 15.31 -5.76 -2.59
CA LYS A 371 15.54 -6.83 -3.56
C LYS A 371 15.56 -8.19 -2.85
N VAL A 372 14.57 -9.04 -3.15
CA VAL A 372 14.56 -10.45 -2.70
C VAL A 372 15.25 -11.30 -3.75
N ILE A 373 16.49 -11.71 -3.48
CA ILE A 373 17.28 -12.52 -4.42
C ILE A 373 16.92 -14.00 -4.37
N GLU A 374 16.41 -14.47 -3.23
CA GLU A 374 16.03 -15.85 -2.99
C GLU A 374 14.93 -15.93 -1.95
N THR A 375 13.98 -16.85 -2.13
CA THR A 375 12.99 -17.21 -1.11
C THR A 375 13.25 -18.62 -0.64
N LEU A 376 13.49 -18.75 0.67
CA LEU A 376 13.75 -20.03 1.33
C LEU A 376 12.50 -20.47 2.10
N PRO A 377 12.05 -21.71 1.93
CA PRO A 377 10.89 -22.21 2.64
C PRO A 377 11.18 -22.36 4.14
N LEU A 378 10.18 -22.07 4.95
CA LEU A 378 10.20 -22.28 6.40
C LEU A 378 9.13 -23.31 6.74
N GLU A 379 9.45 -24.57 6.44
CA GLU A 379 8.53 -25.68 6.57
C GLU A 379 8.43 -26.16 8.01
N ILE A 380 7.19 -26.26 8.50
CA ILE A 380 6.82 -26.88 9.76
C ILE A 380 5.87 -28.03 9.43
N GLN A 381 6.05 -29.18 10.09
CA GLN A 381 5.17 -30.34 9.89
C GLN A 381 3.79 -30.03 10.49
N PRO A 382 2.70 -30.34 9.79
CA PRO A 382 1.36 -30.16 10.33
C PRO A 382 1.12 -31.11 11.51
N ASN A 383 0.31 -30.66 12.44
CA ASN A 383 -0.23 -31.49 13.53
C ASN A 383 -1.75 -31.65 13.38
N GLU A 384 -2.36 -32.49 14.22
CA GLU A 384 -3.80 -32.79 14.18
C GLU A 384 -4.70 -31.55 14.36
N HIS A 385 -4.19 -30.47 15.02
CA HIS A 385 -4.96 -29.27 15.31
C HIS A 385 -4.81 -28.19 14.25
N ASN A 386 -3.73 -28.18 13.45
CA ASN A 386 -3.46 -27.13 12.44
C ASN A 386 -3.52 -27.62 10.99
N ALA A 387 -3.71 -28.92 10.74
CA ALA A 387 -3.71 -29.49 9.39
C ALA A 387 -4.73 -28.79 8.47
N PHE A 388 -5.96 -28.58 8.93
CA PHE A 388 -7.00 -27.86 8.17
C PHE A 388 -6.61 -26.40 7.88
N TYR A 389 -6.06 -25.70 8.87
CA TYR A 389 -5.58 -24.33 8.71
C TYR A 389 -4.43 -24.24 7.69
N MET A 390 -3.48 -25.16 7.73
CA MET A 390 -2.39 -25.19 6.77
C MET A 390 -2.87 -25.52 5.35
N GLN A 391 -3.86 -26.40 5.22
CA GLN A 391 -4.49 -26.70 3.94
C GLN A 391 -5.20 -25.45 3.37
N THR A 392 -5.95 -24.72 4.18
CA THR A 392 -6.57 -23.43 3.76
C THR A 392 -5.54 -22.42 3.29
N LYS A 393 -4.38 -22.32 3.95
CA LYS A 393 -3.27 -21.46 3.50
C LYS A 393 -2.76 -21.85 2.12
N LYS A 394 -2.63 -23.15 1.85
CA LYS A 394 -2.19 -23.65 0.53
C LYS A 394 -3.24 -23.34 -0.54
N ASP A 395 -4.49 -23.74 -0.30
CA ASP A 395 -5.53 -23.78 -1.33
C ASP A 395 -6.14 -22.40 -1.62
N ARG A 396 -6.29 -21.55 -0.60
CA ARG A 396 -7.00 -20.26 -0.70
C ARG A 396 -6.10 -19.04 -0.59
N MET A 397 -4.88 -19.19 -0.08
CA MET A 397 -3.96 -18.06 0.15
C MET A 397 -2.63 -18.19 -0.60
N GLY A 398 -2.50 -19.17 -1.50
CA GLY A 398 -1.35 -19.33 -2.38
C GLY A 398 -0.03 -19.66 -1.67
N HIS A 399 -0.05 -20.15 -0.43
CA HIS A 399 1.16 -20.53 0.28
C HIS A 399 1.85 -21.73 -0.38
N VAL A 400 3.16 -21.65 -0.52
CA VAL A 400 3.98 -22.76 -1.02
C VAL A 400 4.30 -23.71 0.14
N LEU A 401 3.58 -24.82 0.21
CA LEU A 401 3.72 -25.86 1.25
C LEU A 401 3.89 -27.23 0.58
N PRO A 402 5.10 -27.58 0.10
CA PRO A 402 5.33 -28.78 -0.72
C PRO A 402 5.01 -30.10 0.00
N HIS A 403 5.11 -30.12 1.33
CA HIS A 403 4.86 -31.30 2.17
C HIS A 403 3.36 -31.60 2.39
N LEU A 404 2.46 -30.69 2.04
CA LEU A 404 1.02 -30.93 2.03
C LEU A 404 0.62 -31.46 0.64
N LYS A 405 -0.03 -32.60 0.59
CA LYS A 405 -0.51 -33.24 -0.66
C LYS A 405 -1.73 -32.54 -1.23
#